data_9b704671f2a868257d175acd8073417d
#
_entry.id   9b704671f2a868257d175acd8073417d
#
_cell.length_a   1.000
_cell.length_b   1.000
_cell.length_c   1.000
_cell.angle_alpha   90.00
_cell.angle_beta   90.00
_cell.angle_gamma   90.00
#
_symmetry.space_group_name_H-M   'P 1'
#
loop_
_entity.id
_entity.type
_entity.pdbx_description
1 polymer ?
#
loop_
_entity_poly.entity_id
_entity_poly.type
_entity_poly.pdbx_seq_one_letter_code
_entity_poly.pdbx_strand_id
1 'polypeptide(L)'
;MDRVSIYEYDRKNRERVVKAIEEDDGQILSWSFFAKDQSKFDFPAGTRSVFIDLSSLFYSEDRADALVAPAELMLNAVQKEQSVALYVIIERQYSKQVQDLLYYKIDKVLELESFLEIEKDPIQNIVDVNQSDFDNILDYLNQNLFGNELFKKRLKEELTKYRLFNRIGQQPIFSVLICGASGIGKTEVARLLHQKLASEEPMIKINFGNYSAQDALNSLIGSPRGYIGSNKGELPDKLMRSRSKVILIDEFEKASKPVYNFFLQLLEEGKFTDSLGREYDLDKYIIVFTSNMPKEKIGEFLPPELRSRFNYKCAFWPLSTKEKEQYVAFKSERYLEKIRCECPQIDSDLKASDIVRIDVSRYSNMRDINGEIMRQITDALYEQIVE
;
A
#
# COMPACT_ATOMS: atom_id res chain seq x y z
N MET A 1 -29.93 -13.00 28.19
CA MET A 1 -29.18 -11.79 27.85
C MET A 1 -29.23 -11.66 26.34
N ASP A 2 -29.81 -10.57 25.89
CA ASP A 2 -29.88 -10.35 24.44
C ASP A 2 -28.49 -10.03 23.89
N ARG A 3 -28.10 -10.70 22.81
CA ARG A 3 -26.81 -10.53 22.17
C ARG A 3 -26.98 -9.67 20.93
N VAL A 4 -25.90 -8.96 20.53
CA VAL A 4 -25.87 -8.04 19.40
C VAL A 4 -24.98 -8.61 18.30
N SER A 5 -25.40 -8.51 17.04
CA SER A 5 -24.53 -8.76 15.90
C SER A 5 -23.67 -7.54 15.62
N ILE A 6 -22.40 -7.75 15.35
CA ILE A 6 -21.45 -6.72 14.97
C ILE A 6 -21.08 -6.90 13.50
N TYR A 7 -20.92 -5.80 12.76
CA TYR A 7 -20.52 -5.81 11.37
C TYR A 7 -19.08 -5.32 11.25
N GLU A 8 -18.20 -6.19 10.78
CA GLU A 8 -16.80 -5.81 10.55
C GLU A 8 -16.58 -5.31 9.14
N TYR A 9 -15.71 -4.32 8.98
CA TYR A 9 -15.32 -3.79 7.67
C TYR A 9 -13.80 -3.60 7.56
N ASP A 10 -13.29 -3.68 6.32
CA ASP A 10 -11.90 -3.35 6.06
C ASP A 10 -11.69 -1.83 6.07
N ARG A 11 -10.69 -1.37 6.83
CA ARG A 11 -10.32 0.06 6.89
C ARG A 11 -10.11 0.69 5.51
N LYS A 12 -9.57 -0.08 4.56
CA LYS A 12 -9.38 0.33 3.16
C LYS A 12 -10.69 0.66 2.44
N ASN A 13 -11.79 0.07 2.87
CA ASN A 13 -13.12 0.27 2.29
C ASN A 13 -13.92 1.36 3.00
N ARG A 14 -13.32 2.04 4.01
CA ARG A 14 -14.04 3.00 4.86
C ARG A 14 -14.79 4.06 4.06
N GLU A 15 -14.15 4.67 3.06
CA GLU A 15 -14.81 5.71 2.23
C GLU A 15 -16.00 5.16 1.44
N ARG A 16 -15.89 3.93 0.91
CA ARG A 16 -16.99 3.25 0.21
C ARG A 16 -18.12 2.87 1.17
N VAL A 17 -17.78 2.41 2.36
CA VAL A 17 -18.73 2.10 3.43
C VAL A 17 -19.49 3.36 3.82
N VAL A 18 -18.79 4.48 4.07
CA VAL A 18 -19.41 5.77 4.38
C VAL A 18 -20.38 6.17 3.28
N LYS A 19 -19.93 6.16 2.03
CA LYS A 19 -20.74 6.55 0.88
C LYS A 19 -21.98 5.66 0.72
N ALA A 20 -21.85 4.33 0.82
CA ALA A 20 -22.98 3.41 0.70
C ALA A 20 -24.02 3.61 1.84
N ILE A 21 -23.57 3.91 3.05
CA ILE A 21 -24.47 4.21 4.17
C ILE A 21 -25.21 5.54 3.93
N GLU A 22 -24.52 6.57 3.49
CA GLU A 22 -25.11 7.89 3.20
C GLU A 22 -26.10 7.85 2.02
N GLU A 23 -25.84 7.04 0.99
CA GLU A 23 -26.73 6.84 -0.15
C GLU A 23 -28.06 6.15 0.21
N ASP A 24 -28.09 5.38 1.33
CA ASP A 24 -29.30 4.76 1.88
C ASP A 24 -29.95 5.53 3.05
N ASP A 25 -29.75 6.84 3.12
CA ASP A 25 -30.23 7.71 4.19
C ASP A 25 -29.77 7.26 5.61
N GLY A 26 -28.63 6.58 5.68
CA GLY A 26 -28.00 6.15 6.92
C GLY A 26 -26.99 7.17 7.46
N GLN A 27 -26.65 7.04 8.73
CA GLN A 27 -25.65 7.86 9.40
C GLN A 27 -24.60 7.01 10.13
N ILE A 28 -23.36 7.47 10.12
CA ILE A 28 -22.30 6.87 10.93
C ILE A 28 -22.00 7.77 12.11
N LEU A 29 -22.06 7.18 13.29
CA LEU A 29 -21.76 7.87 14.55
C LEU A 29 -20.58 7.20 15.23
N SER A 30 -19.66 8.04 15.73
CA SER A 30 -18.58 7.54 16.57
C SER A 30 -19.05 7.31 18.00
N TRP A 31 -18.36 6.44 18.73
CA TRP A 31 -18.57 6.26 20.17
C TRP A 31 -18.64 7.57 20.96
N SER A 32 -17.83 8.56 20.62
CA SER A 32 -17.80 9.86 21.34
C SER A 32 -19.13 10.62 21.31
N PHE A 33 -20.01 10.32 20.35
CA PHE A 33 -21.36 10.87 20.30
C PHE A 33 -22.19 10.41 21.51
N PHE A 34 -22.08 9.13 21.87
CA PHE A 34 -22.82 8.52 22.98
C PHE A 34 -22.25 8.87 24.37
N ALA A 35 -20.96 9.21 24.44
CA ALA A 35 -20.32 9.59 25.69
C ALA A 35 -20.79 10.93 26.24
N LYS A 36 -21.43 11.76 25.42
CA LYS A 36 -21.89 13.10 25.80
C LYS A 36 -23.30 13.14 26.39
N ASP A 37 -24.21 12.25 25.96
CA ASP A 37 -25.56 12.21 26.50
C ASP A 37 -26.14 10.77 26.40
N GLN A 38 -26.21 10.06 27.53
CA GLN A 38 -26.64 8.69 27.58
C GLN A 38 -28.18 8.51 27.59
N SER A 39 -28.95 9.61 27.55
CA SER A 39 -30.39 9.57 27.82
C SER A 39 -31.30 9.74 26.61
N LYS A 40 -30.79 10.20 25.47
CA LYS A 40 -31.62 10.41 24.27
C LYS A 40 -30.81 10.18 22.99
N PHE A 41 -31.29 9.26 22.18
CA PHE A 41 -30.92 9.17 20.78
C PHE A 41 -31.76 10.18 19.99
N ASP A 42 -31.22 11.34 19.69
CA ASP A 42 -31.89 12.35 18.89
C ASP A 42 -31.30 12.29 17.47
N PHE A 43 -31.97 11.61 16.58
CA PHE A 43 -31.53 11.47 15.19
C PHE A 43 -32.25 12.47 14.31
N PRO A 44 -31.57 13.01 13.27
CA PRO A 44 -32.21 13.91 12.30
C PRO A 44 -33.44 13.25 11.66
N ALA A 45 -34.46 14.08 11.40
CA ALA A 45 -35.67 13.61 10.73
C ALA A 45 -35.34 13.02 9.36
N GLY A 46 -35.77 11.78 9.09
CA GLY A 46 -35.53 11.08 7.85
C GLY A 46 -34.39 10.05 7.91
N THR A 47 -33.66 9.94 9.01
CA THR A 47 -32.64 8.89 9.18
C THR A 47 -33.29 7.53 9.23
N ARG A 48 -32.93 6.62 8.31
CA ARG A 48 -33.43 5.24 8.24
C ARG A 48 -32.63 4.28 9.10
N SER A 49 -31.32 4.44 9.10
CA SER A 49 -30.40 3.57 9.81
C SER A 49 -29.24 4.34 10.42
N VAL A 50 -28.72 3.85 11.53
CA VAL A 50 -27.57 4.42 12.22
C VAL A 50 -26.52 3.36 12.47
N PHE A 51 -25.31 3.62 12.02
CA PHE A 51 -24.15 2.76 12.17
C PHE A 51 -23.22 3.34 13.23
N ILE A 52 -23.00 2.60 14.31
CA ILE A 52 -22.18 3.03 15.45
C ILE A 52 -20.80 2.41 15.31
N ASP A 53 -19.79 3.22 15.04
CA ASP A 53 -18.41 2.76 14.85
C ASP A 53 -17.66 2.68 16.19
N LEU A 54 -17.37 1.46 16.62
CA LEU A 54 -16.61 1.13 17.83
C LEU A 54 -15.10 1.29 17.64
N SER A 55 -14.59 1.39 16.42
CA SER A 55 -13.17 1.32 16.13
C SER A 55 -12.36 2.36 16.91
N SER A 56 -12.94 3.55 17.13
CA SER A 56 -12.27 4.63 17.86
C SER A 56 -11.94 4.29 19.31
N LEU A 57 -12.67 3.34 19.93
CA LEU A 57 -12.36 2.84 21.27
C LEU A 57 -11.04 2.08 21.33
N PHE A 58 -10.64 1.49 20.23
CA PHE A 58 -9.48 0.60 20.11
C PHE A 58 -8.25 1.27 19.49
N TYR A 59 -8.32 2.57 19.16
CA TYR A 59 -7.18 3.32 18.62
C TYR A 59 -6.08 3.57 19.66
N SER A 60 -6.42 3.57 20.97
CA SER A 60 -5.47 3.69 22.08
C SER A 60 -5.35 2.36 22.81
N GLU A 61 -4.29 1.62 22.58
CA GLU A 61 -4.09 0.24 23.05
C GLU A 61 -3.83 0.09 24.57
N ASP A 62 -3.46 1.19 25.27
CA ASP A 62 -3.01 1.15 26.66
C ASP A 62 -4.13 0.93 27.72
N ARG A 63 -5.40 0.80 27.29
CA ARG A 63 -6.55 0.76 28.20
C ARG A 63 -7.65 -0.23 27.78
N ALA A 64 -7.31 -1.38 27.26
CA ALA A 64 -8.30 -2.35 26.79
C ALA A 64 -9.35 -2.66 27.88
N ASP A 65 -8.93 -2.82 29.14
CA ASP A 65 -9.84 -3.10 30.27
C ASP A 65 -10.78 -1.93 30.60
N ALA A 66 -10.35 -0.70 30.36
CA ALA A 66 -11.17 0.50 30.59
C ALA A 66 -12.25 0.68 29.50
N LEU A 67 -12.16 -0.03 28.37
CA LEU A 67 -13.08 0.09 27.25
C LEU A 67 -14.29 -0.84 27.35
N VAL A 68 -14.23 -1.87 28.20
CA VAL A 68 -15.30 -2.86 28.35
C VAL A 68 -16.60 -2.21 28.81
N ALA A 69 -16.57 -1.44 29.90
CA ALA A 69 -17.78 -0.83 30.48
C ALA A 69 -18.43 0.18 29.52
N PRO A 70 -17.70 1.10 28.85
CA PRO A 70 -18.27 1.96 27.83
C PRO A 70 -18.90 1.22 26.65
N ALA A 71 -18.21 0.22 26.11
CA ALA A 71 -18.73 -0.58 25.00
C ALA A 71 -19.98 -1.36 25.40
N GLU A 72 -20.00 -1.91 26.59
CA GLU A 72 -21.18 -2.64 27.16
C GLU A 72 -22.39 -1.74 27.34
N LEU A 73 -22.19 -0.54 27.87
CA LEU A 73 -23.25 0.46 28.02
C LEU A 73 -23.87 0.82 26.66
N MET A 74 -23.06 0.99 25.66
CA MET A 74 -23.52 1.30 24.31
C MET A 74 -24.28 0.13 23.68
N LEU A 75 -23.78 -1.10 23.77
CA LEU A 75 -24.49 -2.28 23.26
C LEU A 75 -25.86 -2.44 23.93
N ASN A 76 -25.95 -2.15 25.23
CA ASN A 76 -27.24 -2.14 25.96
C ASN A 76 -28.18 -1.02 25.48
N ALA A 77 -27.64 0.14 25.12
CA ALA A 77 -28.44 1.24 24.60
C ALA A 77 -28.98 0.93 23.18
N VAL A 78 -28.15 0.35 22.33
CA VAL A 78 -28.54 -0.12 20.97
C VAL A 78 -29.70 -1.13 21.05
N GLN A 79 -29.67 -2.06 22.02
CA GLN A 79 -30.70 -3.06 22.17
C GLN A 79 -32.07 -2.50 22.61
N LYS A 80 -32.07 -1.34 23.25
CA LYS A 80 -33.31 -0.70 23.78
C LYS A 80 -33.97 0.23 22.78
N GLU A 81 -33.22 0.69 21.78
CA GLU A 81 -33.74 1.60 20.77
C GLU A 81 -34.55 0.84 19.72
N GLN A 82 -35.76 1.32 19.43
CA GLN A 82 -36.70 0.69 18.49
C GLN A 82 -37.22 1.66 17.43
N SER A 83 -36.84 2.93 17.49
CA SER A 83 -37.30 3.96 16.55
C SER A 83 -36.56 3.98 15.24
N VAL A 84 -35.29 3.57 15.26
CA VAL A 84 -34.36 3.56 14.09
C VAL A 84 -33.59 2.25 14.10
N ALA A 85 -33.26 1.74 12.89
CA ALA A 85 -32.42 0.56 12.77
C ALA A 85 -30.98 0.91 13.20
N LEU A 86 -30.50 0.30 14.28
CA LEU A 86 -29.16 0.50 14.81
C LEU A 86 -28.24 -0.68 14.49
N TYR A 87 -27.10 -0.37 13.89
CA TYR A 87 -26.06 -1.34 13.57
C TYR A 87 -24.77 -0.98 14.28
N VAL A 88 -24.07 -1.96 14.80
CA VAL A 88 -22.74 -1.78 15.41
C VAL A 88 -21.69 -2.22 14.42
N ILE A 89 -20.77 -1.31 14.05
CA ILE A 89 -19.71 -1.58 13.10
C ILE A 89 -18.34 -1.46 13.76
N ILE A 90 -17.35 -2.18 13.20
CA ILE A 90 -15.97 -2.16 13.69
C ILE A 90 -14.99 -2.45 12.55
N GLU A 91 -13.82 -1.81 12.59
CA GLU A 91 -12.73 -2.19 11.71
C GLU A 91 -12.29 -3.65 11.99
N ARG A 92 -12.14 -4.46 10.94
CA ARG A 92 -11.80 -5.90 11.02
C ARG A 92 -10.59 -6.19 11.91
N GLN A 93 -9.60 -5.30 11.93
CA GLN A 93 -8.40 -5.43 12.77
C GLN A 93 -8.70 -5.51 14.29
N TYR A 94 -9.84 -4.98 14.74
CA TYR A 94 -10.26 -4.97 16.15
C TYR A 94 -11.36 -6.00 16.45
N SER A 95 -11.89 -6.66 15.43
CA SER A 95 -13.03 -7.57 15.55
C SER A 95 -12.77 -8.70 16.56
N LYS A 96 -11.61 -9.35 16.47
CA LYS A 96 -11.23 -10.41 17.41
C LYS A 96 -11.10 -9.89 18.84
N GLN A 97 -10.49 -8.72 19.02
CA GLN A 97 -10.31 -8.11 20.33
C GLN A 97 -11.67 -7.79 20.99
N VAL A 98 -12.62 -7.28 20.22
CA VAL A 98 -13.99 -7.01 20.71
C VAL A 98 -14.72 -8.31 21.05
N GLN A 99 -14.60 -9.34 20.22
CA GLN A 99 -15.18 -10.65 20.49
C GLN A 99 -14.64 -11.25 21.79
N ASP A 100 -13.33 -11.16 22.03
CA ASP A 100 -12.70 -11.69 23.25
C ASP A 100 -13.13 -10.90 24.51
N LEU A 101 -13.22 -9.56 24.40
CA LEU A 101 -13.61 -8.70 25.52
C LEU A 101 -15.10 -8.77 25.85
N LEU A 102 -15.96 -8.92 24.85
CA LEU A 102 -17.42 -8.84 24.97
C LEU A 102 -18.12 -10.14 24.52
N TYR A 103 -17.45 -11.30 24.65
CA TYR A 103 -17.92 -12.60 24.16
C TYR A 103 -19.35 -12.94 24.61
N TYR A 104 -19.76 -12.45 25.80
CA TYR A 104 -21.11 -12.69 26.39
C TYR A 104 -22.20 -11.76 25.81
N LYS A 105 -21.81 -10.70 25.09
CA LYS A 105 -22.72 -9.71 24.46
C LYS A 105 -22.84 -9.83 22.97
N ILE A 106 -21.84 -10.44 22.33
CA ILE A 106 -21.79 -10.57 20.87
C ILE A 106 -22.40 -11.91 20.46
N ASP A 107 -23.32 -11.88 19.51
CA ASP A 107 -23.93 -13.08 18.91
C ASP A 107 -23.11 -13.53 17.70
N LYS A 108 -22.95 -12.64 16.72
CA LYS A 108 -22.27 -12.92 15.46
C LYS A 108 -21.46 -11.72 15.02
N VAL A 109 -20.40 -12.01 14.26
CA VAL A 109 -19.68 -11.01 13.48
C VAL A 109 -19.98 -11.26 12.01
N LEU A 110 -20.47 -10.25 11.32
CA LEU A 110 -20.90 -10.28 9.92
C LEU A 110 -20.03 -9.32 9.12
N GLU A 111 -19.91 -9.55 7.84
CA GLU A 111 -19.15 -8.66 6.95
C GLU A 111 -20.05 -7.50 6.49
N LEU A 112 -19.65 -6.26 6.80
CA LEU A 112 -20.41 -5.05 6.49
C LEU A 112 -20.50 -4.79 4.99
N GLU A 113 -19.42 -5.02 4.25
CA GLU A 113 -19.40 -4.85 2.80
C GLU A 113 -20.41 -5.75 2.10
N SER A 114 -20.57 -6.97 2.59
CA SER A 114 -21.60 -7.90 2.07
C SER A 114 -23.00 -7.47 2.46
N PHE A 115 -23.20 -6.91 3.67
CA PHE A 115 -24.47 -6.40 4.13
C PHE A 115 -24.94 -5.17 3.35
N LEU A 116 -24.02 -4.27 3.00
CA LEU A 116 -24.28 -3.05 2.21
C LEU A 116 -24.23 -3.27 0.70
N GLU A 117 -24.08 -4.52 0.24
CA GLU A 117 -23.96 -4.88 -1.18
C GLU A 117 -22.86 -4.10 -1.93
N ILE A 118 -21.80 -3.72 -1.20
CA ILE A 118 -20.66 -3.02 -1.79
C ILE A 118 -19.93 -3.98 -2.72
N GLU A 119 -19.92 -3.65 -4.01
CA GLU A 119 -19.12 -4.40 -4.98
C GLU A 119 -17.65 -4.36 -4.57
N LYS A 120 -17.09 -5.53 -4.32
CA LYS A 120 -15.65 -5.67 -4.12
C LYS A 120 -14.99 -5.56 -5.47
N ASP A 121 -14.31 -4.45 -5.76
CA ASP A 121 -13.41 -4.42 -6.91
C ASP A 121 -12.46 -5.61 -6.79
N PRO A 122 -12.30 -6.40 -7.84
CA PRO A 122 -11.38 -7.50 -7.82
C PRO A 122 -9.99 -6.97 -7.47
N ILE A 123 -9.40 -7.48 -6.38
CA ILE A 123 -8.02 -7.16 -6.01
C ILE A 123 -7.15 -7.69 -7.13
N GLN A 124 -6.66 -6.77 -7.97
CA GLN A 124 -5.78 -7.17 -9.04
C GLN A 124 -4.42 -7.56 -8.47
N ASN A 125 -4.04 -8.79 -8.71
CA ASN A 125 -2.70 -9.29 -8.43
C ASN A 125 -2.18 -10.04 -9.66
N ILE A 126 -0.87 -10.14 -9.77
CA ILE A 126 -0.22 -10.69 -10.96
C ILE A 126 -0.55 -12.18 -11.20
N VAL A 127 -1.01 -12.92 -10.18
CA VAL A 127 -1.32 -14.35 -10.29
C VAL A 127 -2.68 -14.58 -10.93
N ASP A 128 -3.69 -13.80 -10.51
CA ASP A 128 -5.09 -14.03 -10.88
C ASP A 128 -5.51 -13.32 -12.17
N VAL A 129 -4.75 -12.30 -12.61
CA VAL A 129 -5.02 -11.66 -13.91
C VAL A 129 -4.95 -12.68 -15.06
N ASN A 130 -5.82 -12.49 -16.06
CA ASN A 130 -5.80 -13.31 -17.26
C ASN A 130 -4.51 -13.10 -18.08
N GLN A 131 -4.32 -13.88 -19.14
CA GLN A 131 -3.07 -13.81 -19.92
C GLN A 131 -2.93 -12.49 -20.68
N SER A 132 -4.02 -11.94 -21.21
CA SER A 132 -4.00 -10.64 -21.91
C SER A 132 -3.61 -9.51 -20.98
N ASP A 133 -4.17 -9.47 -19.78
CA ASP A 133 -3.83 -8.44 -18.79
C ASP A 133 -2.39 -8.60 -18.28
N PHE A 134 -1.92 -9.85 -18.11
CA PHE A 134 -0.53 -10.11 -17.78
C PHE A 134 0.43 -9.57 -18.85
N ASP A 135 0.17 -9.84 -20.12
CA ASP A 135 0.99 -9.33 -21.21
C ASP A 135 0.91 -7.79 -21.29
N ASN A 136 -0.27 -7.18 -21.09
CA ASN A 136 -0.45 -5.73 -21.03
C ASN A 136 0.36 -5.08 -19.89
N ILE A 137 0.45 -5.73 -18.71
CA ILE A 137 1.25 -5.24 -17.58
C ILE A 137 2.74 -5.25 -17.96
N LEU A 138 3.21 -6.32 -18.58
CA LEU A 138 4.60 -6.44 -19.01
C LEU A 138 4.94 -5.46 -20.13
N ASP A 139 4.06 -5.27 -21.10
CA ASP A 139 4.24 -4.31 -22.18
C ASP A 139 4.29 -2.89 -21.64
N TYR A 140 3.43 -2.54 -20.69
CA TYR A 140 3.48 -1.26 -20.01
C TYR A 140 4.82 -1.05 -19.27
N LEU A 141 5.31 -2.08 -18.57
CA LEU A 141 6.61 -2.03 -17.92
C LEU A 141 7.73 -1.85 -18.97
N ASN A 142 7.69 -2.60 -20.08
CA ASN A 142 8.69 -2.50 -21.14
C ASN A 142 8.75 -1.10 -21.78
N GLN A 143 7.59 -0.48 -22.00
CA GLN A 143 7.48 0.86 -22.59
C GLN A 143 7.95 1.98 -21.64
N ASN A 144 7.79 1.81 -20.34
CA ASN A 144 8.03 2.86 -19.35
C ASN A 144 9.32 2.69 -18.55
N LEU A 145 9.95 1.52 -18.59
CA LEU A 145 11.26 1.26 -17.98
C LEU A 145 12.32 1.28 -19.07
N PHE A 146 13.23 2.25 -19.04
CA PHE A 146 14.28 2.40 -20.03
C PHE A 146 15.49 1.54 -19.70
N GLY A 147 16.12 0.98 -20.74
CA GLY A 147 17.26 0.08 -20.61
C GLY A 147 16.96 -1.23 -19.89
N ASN A 148 18.04 -1.90 -19.46
CA ASN A 148 17.97 -3.14 -18.68
C ASN A 148 17.15 -4.26 -19.37
N GLU A 149 17.28 -4.45 -20.68
CA GLU A 149 16.49 -5.39 -21.49
C GLU A 149 16.58 -6.84 -20.99
N LEU A 150 17.75 -7.27 -20.52
CA LEU A 150 17.92 -8.59 -19.93
C LEU A 150 17.06 -8.77 -18.66
N PHE A 151 16.93 -7.72 -17.85
CA PHE A 151 16.06 -7.73 -16.67
C PHE A 151 14.60 -7.92 -17.08
N LYS A 152 14.12 -7.16 -18.06
CA LYS A 152 12.73 -7.21 -18.53
C LYS A 152 12.38 -8.62 -19.03
N LYS A 153 13.24 -9.20 -19.87
CA LYS A 153 13.04 -10.56 -20.38
C LYS A 153 12.97 -11.59 -19.25
N ARG A 154 13.93 -11.57 -18.34
CA ARG A 154 13.98 -12.51 -17.21
C ARG A 154 12.84 -12.29 -16.20
N LEU A 155 12.43 -11.03 -15.98
CA LEU A 155 11.29 -10.74 -15.13
C LEU A 155 10.02 -11.41 -15.66
N LYS A 156 9.77 -11.37 -16.98
CA LYS A 156 8.65 -12.08 -17.61
C LYS A 156 8.73 -13.60 -17.34
N GLU A 157 9.88 -14.20 -17.52
CA GLU A 157 10.10 -15.63 -17.28
C GLU A 157 9.82 -16.00 -15.81
N GLU A 158 10.38 -15.23 -14.86
CA GLU A 158 10.22 -15.50 -13.42
C GLU A 158 8.80 -15.21 -12.92
N LEU A 159 8.13 -14.17 -13.42
CA LEU A 159 6.73 -13.93 -13.09
C LEU A 159 5.79 -15.00 -13.67
N THR A 160 6.07 -15.52 -14.86
CA THR A 160 5.31 -16.63 -15.45
C THR A 160 5.44 -17.88 -14.58
N LYS A 161 6.67 -18.20 -14.16
CA LYS A 161 6.96 -19.28 -13.23
C LYS A 161 6.23 -19.07 -11.89
N TYR A 162 6.31 -17.88 -11.33
CA TYR A 162 5.63 -17.52 -10.07
C TYR A 162 4.13 -17.75 -10.15
N ARG A 163 3.46 -17.29 -11.20
CA ARG A 163 2.01 -17.49 -11.42
C ARG A 163 1.62 -18.97 -11.38
N LEU A 164 2.45 -19.83 -11.97
CA LEU A 164 2.21 -21.28 -11.96
C LEU A 164 2.40 -21.87 -10.55
N PHE A 165 3.54 -21.57 -9.91
CA PHE A 165 3.89 -22.19 -8.62
C PHE A 165 3.06 -21.64 -7.44
N ASN A 166 2.62 -20.38 -7.50
CA ASN A 166 1.68 -19.83 -6.51
C ASN A 166 0.34 -20.58 -6.55
N ARG A 167 -0.21 -20.85 -7.74
CA ARG A 167 -1.49 -21.57 -7.88
C ARG A 167 -1.49 -22.98 -7.31
N ILE A 168 -0.34 -23.60 -7.20
CA ILE A 168 -0.19 -24.92 -6.55
C ILE A 168 0.32 -24.82 -5.11
N GLY A 169 0.31 -23.60 -4.52
CA GLY A 169 0.66 -23.37 -3.12
C GLY A 169 2.14 -23.47 -2.76
N GLN A 170 3.04 -23.46 -3.76
CA GLN A 170 4.49 -23.63 -3.52
C GLN A 170 5.26 -22.32 -3.37
N GLN A 171 4.74 -21.22 -3.85
CA GLN A 171 5.42 -19.92 -3.85
C GLN A 171 4.44 -18.80 -3.50
N PRO A 172 4.28 -18.44 -2.22
CA PRO A 172 3.28 -17.44 -1.82
C PRO A 172 3.63 -16.03 -2.28
N ILE A 173 4.92 -15.67 -2.29
CA ILE A 173 5.41 -14.33 -2.62
C ILE A 173 6.35 -14.38 -3.82
N PHE A 174 6.31 -13.35 -4.66
CA PHE A 174 7.38 -13.08 -5.62
C PHE A 174 8.32 -12.00 -5.08
N SER A 175 9.59 -12.32 -4.96
CA SER A 175 10.62 -11.40 -4.45
C SER A 175 11.71 -11.14 -5.49
N VAL A 176 11.99 -9.86 -5.75
CA VAL A 176 13.09 -9.45 -6.63
C VAL A 176 14.02 -8.48 -5.90
N LEU A 177 15.34 -8.73 -5.98
CA LEU A 177 16.38 -7.86 -5.47
C LEU A 177 17.09 -7.17 -6.63
N ILE A 178 17.01 -5.83 -6.69
CA ILE A 178 17.57 -4.98 -7.74
C ILE A 178 18.71 -4.14 -7.14
N CYS A 179 19.92 -4.35 -7.62
CA CYS A 179 21.12 -3.69 -7.17
C CYS A 179 21.66 -2.71 -8.22
N GLY A 180 22.44 -1.73 -7.79
CA GLY A 180 23.08 -0.76 -8.67
C GLY A 180 23.06 0.66 -8.16
N ALA A 181 23.71 1.59 -8.83
CA ALA A 181 23.85 2.98 -8.39
C ALA A 181 22.51 3.69 -8.12
N SER A 182 22.55 4.78 -7.36
CA SER A 182 21.37 5.60 -7.14
C SER A 182 20.90 6.28 -8.44
N GLY A 183 19.56 6.45 -8.58
CA GLY A 183 18.98 7.22 -9.69
C GLY A 183 18.92 6.53 -11.04
N ILE A 184 19.13 5.21 -11.13
CA ILE A 184 19.09 4.44 -12.39
C ILE A 184 17.77 3.69 -12.64
N GLY A 185 16.71 3.97 -11.88
CA GLY A 185 15.37 3.43 -12.14
C GLY A 185 14.99 2.17 -11.36
N LYS A 186 15.75 1.74 -10.34
CA LYS A 186 15.44 0.53 -9.55
C LYS A 186 14.02 0.56 -8.92
N THR A 187 13.68 1.64 -8.26
CA THR A 187 12.37 1.83 -7.59
C THR A 187 11.22 1.99 -8.59
N GLU A 188 11.54 2.35 -9.83
CA GLU A 188 10.56 2.52 -10.90
C GLU A 188 9.84 1.21 -11.23
N VAL A 189 10.51 0.06 -11.09
CA VAL A 189 9.93 -1.27 -11.31
C VAL A 189 8.71 -1.47 -10.41
N ALA A 190 8.85 -1.23 -9.11
CA ALA A 190 7.74 -1.37 -8.17
C ALA A 190 6.62 -0.37 -8.48
N ARG A 191 6.98 0.87 -8.83
CA ARG A 191 6.01 1.93 -9.16
C ARG A 191 5.19 1.58 -10.40
N LEU A 192 5.82 1.07 -11.46
CA LEU A 192 5.13 0.68 -12.70
C LEU A 192 4.22 -0.52 -12.49
N LEU A 193 4.66 -1.54 -11.74
CA LEU A 193 3.81 -2.68 -11.37
C LEU A 193 2.62 -2.25 -10.53
N HIS A 194 2.85 -1.43 -9.51
CA HIS A 194 1.78 -0.87 -8.67
C HIS A 194 0.77 -0.08 -9.50
N GLN A 195 1.24 0.80 -10.39
CA GLN A 195 0.39 1.65 -11.22
C GLN A 195 -0.54 0.84 -12.14
N LYS A 196 -0.11 -0.35 -12.58
CA LYS A 196 -0.95 -1.24 -13.41
C LYS A 196 -1.87 -2.16 -12.62
N LEU A 197 -1.46 -2.54 -11.41
CA LEU A 197 -2.23 -3.48 -10.60
C LEU A 197 -3.15 -2.80 -9.58
N ALA A 198 -2.82 -1.57 -9.15
CA ALA A 198 -3.53 -0.90 -8.06
C ALA A 198 -3.32 0.63 -8.06
N SER A 199 -3.59 1.32 -9.20
CA SER A 199 -3.31 2.77 -9.36
C SER A 199 -4.02 3.65 -8.34
N GLU A 200 -5.22 3.26 -7.93
CA GLU A 200 -6.07 4.00 -6.98
C GLU A 200 -5.67 3.77 -5.51
N GLU A 201 -4.80 2.80 -5.27
CA GLU A 201 -4.38 2.45 -3.91
C GLU A 201 -3.09 3.16 -3.52
N PRO A 202 -2.87 3.51 -2.25
CA PRO A 202 -1.58 4.00 -1.78
C PRO A 202 -0.48 2.94 -1.99
N MET A 203 0.66 3.35 -2.52
CA MET A 203 1.79 2.45 -2.69
C MET A 203 2.41 2.05 -1.35
N ILE A 204 2.57 0.76 -1.11
CA ILE A 204 3.24 0.24 0.08
C ILE A 204 4.76 0.35 -0.12
N LYS A 205 5.37 1.34 0.53
CA LYS A 205 6.82 1.60 0.44
C LYS A 205 7.44 1.68 1.83
N ILE A 206 8.49 0.89 2.07
CA ILE A 206 9.35 0.94 3.26
C ILE A 206 10.74 1.39 2.82
N ASN A 207 11.32 2.40 3.48
CA ASN A 207 12.66 2.87 3.17
C ASN A 207 13.58 2.75 4.38
N PHE A 208 14.52 1.82 4.35
CA PHE A 208 15.48 1.60 5.43
C PHE A 208 16.50 2.72 5.59
N GLY A 209 16.57 3.66 4.65
CA GLY A 209 17.32 4.90 4.84
C GLY A 209 16.83 5.79 5.98
N ASN A 210 15.56 5.64 6.38
CA ASN A 210 14.92 6.43 7.43
C ASN A 210 14.95 5.76 8.82
N TYR A 211 15.49 4.55 8.94
CA TYR A 211 15.47 3.77 10.18
C TYR A 211 16.79 3.86 10.91
N SER A 212 16.74 3.97 12.25
CA SER A 212 17.91 3.72 13.07
C SER A 212 18.24 2.22 13.10
N ALA A 213 19.51 1.87 13.10
CA ALA A 213 19.91 0.46 13.07
C ALA A 213 19.43 -0.34 14.29
N GLN A 214 19.30 0.30 15.47
CA GLN A 214 18.90 -0.35 16.72
C GLN A 214 17.41 -0.71 16.76
N ASP A 215 16.53 0.16 16.25
CA ASP A 215 15.07 0.01 16.37
C ASP A 215 14.37 -0.33 15.05
N ALA A 216 15.14 -0.69 14.02
CA ALA A 216 14.61 -0.91 12.68
C ALA A 216 13.50 -1.98 12.65
N LEU A 217 13.63 -3.08 13.40
CA LEU A 217 12.61 -4.10 13.46
C LEU A 217 11.35 -3.62 14.18
N ASN A 218 11.49 -2.92 15.31
CA ASN A 218 10.37 -2.36 16.06
C ASN A 218 9.63 -1.30 15.24
N SER A 219 10.34 -0.47 14.50
CA SER A 219 9.72 0.49 13.57
C SER A 219 8.99 -0.21 12.44
N LEU A 220 9.49 -1.36 11.97
CA LEU A 220 8.90 -2.11 10.87
C LEU A 220 7.61 -2.85 11.27
N ILE A 221 7.64 -3.62 12.38
CA ILE A 221 6.53 -4.51 12.80
C ILE A 221 5.86 -4.12 14.12
N GLY A 222 6.28 -3.01 14.73
CA GLY A 222 5.78 -2.51 16.02
C GLY A 222 6.66 -2.89 17.20
N SER A 223 6.50 -2.20 18.32
CA SER A 223 7.18 -2.47 19.58
C SER A 223 6.37 -3.45 20.43
N PRO A 224 7.02 -4.35 21.19
CA PRO A 224 6.36 -5.20 22.16
C PRO A 224 5.60 -4.39 23.22
N ARG A 225 4.56 -4.99 23.82
CA ARG A 225 3.78 -4.35 24.89
C ARG A 225 4.68 -3.92 26.06
N GLY A 226 4.48 -2.71 26.55
CA GLY A 226 5.23 -2.13 27.68
C GLY A 226 6.42 -1.26 27.28
N TYR A 227 6.73 -1.12 25.98
CA TYR A 227 7.71 -0.14 25.50
C TYR A 227 7.04 1.20 25.17
N ILE A 228 7.69 2.31 25.55
CA ILE A 228 7.26 3.65 25.16
C ILE A 228 7.63 3.85 23.70
N GLY A 229 6.63 3.92 22.81
CA GLY A 229 6.81 4.10 21.37
C GLY A 229 5.54 3.81 20.58
N SER A 230 5.61 3.89 19.26
CA SER A 230 4.48 3.51 18.42
C SER A 230 4.24 2.00 18.50
N ASN A 231 3.08 1.60 19.02
CA ASN A 231 2.66 0.19 19.07
C ASN A 231 2.36 -0.40 17.69
N LYS A 232 2.30 0.44 16.65
CA LYS A 232 2.03 0.01 15.27
C LYS A 232 3.29 0.09 14.43
N GLY A 233 3.64 -1.03 13.79
CA GLY A 233 4.71 -1.06 12.82
C GLY A 233 4.31 -0.39 11.49
N GLU A 234 5.28 0.16 10.77
CA GLU A 234 5.05 0.83 9.49
C GLU A 234 4.49 -0.14 8.43
N LEU A 235 4.98 -1.38 8.38
CA LEU A 235 4.51 -2.37 7.41
C LEU A 235 3.07 -2.81 7.68
N PRO A 236 2.66 -3.23 8.90
CA PRO A 236 1.26 -3.48 9.24
C PRO A 236 0.33 -2.30 8.94
N ASP A 237 0.70 -1.08 9.32
CA ASP A 237 -0.14 0.11 9.09
C ASP A 237 -0.36 0.36 7.59
N LYS A 238 0.67 0.24 6.76
CA LYS A 238 0.54 0.40 5.30
C LYS A 238 -0.25 -0.73 4.64
N LEU A 239 -0.07 -1.97 5.10
CA LEU A 239 -0.87 -3.10 4.63
C LEU A 239 -2.36 -2.94 4.94
N MET A 240 -2.69 -2.34 6.08
CA MET A 240 -4.08 -2.06 6.45
C MET A 240 -4.71 -0.91 5.64
N ARG A 241 -3.89 0.00 5.12
CA ARG A 241 -4.36 1.18 4.36
C ARG A 241 -4.38 0.98 2.85
N SER A 242 -3.87 -0.13 2.35
CA SER A 242 -3.76 -0.37 0.91
C SER A 242 -4.09 -1.80 0.54
N ARG A 243 -4.84 -1.96 -0.54
CA ARG A 243 -5.11 -3.26 -1.17
C ARG A 243 -4.04 -3.64 -2.20
N SER A 244 -3.06 -2.76 -2.45
CA SER A 244 -1.98 -3.06 -3.38
C SER A 244 -1.26 -4.34 -2.99
N LYS A 245 -1.03 -5.20 -3.97
CA LYS A 245 -0.22 -6.42 -3.82
C LYS A 245 1.24 -6.21 -4.22
N VAL A 246 1.69 -4.94 -4.29
CA VAL A 246 3.07 -4.57 -4.59
C VAL A 246 3.68 -3.82 -3.42
N ILE A 247 4.79 -4.32 -2.91
CA ILE A 247 5.57 -3.70 -1.83
C ILE A 247 6.94 -3.31 -2.37
N LEU A 248 7.37 -2.08 -2.08
CA LEU A 248 8.73 -1.61 -2.32
C LEU A 248 9.49 -1.53 -1.00
N ILE A 249 10.59 -2.27 -0.92
CA ILE A 249 11.59 -2.19 0.16
C ILE A 249 12.82 -1.48 -0.40
N ASP A 250 12.98 -0.22 -0.05
CA ASP A 250 14.02 0.66 -0.60
C ASP A 250 15.25 0.73 0.34
N GLU A 251 16.44 0.82 -0.22
CA GLU A 251 17.72 0.89 0.48
C GLU A 251 17.95 -0.28 1.46
N PHE A 252 17.65 -1.50 1.01
CA PHE A 252 17.68 -2.71 1.84
C PHE A 252 19.07 -3.02 2.44
N GLU A 253 20.15 -2.54 1.82
CA GLU A 253 21.50 -2.64 2.38
C GLU A 253 21.69 -1.94 3.73
N LYS A 254 20.79 -1.03 4.10
CA LYS A 254 20.81 -0.32 5.38
C LYS A 254 20.05 -1.06 6.49
N ALA A 255 19.38 -2.15 6.15
CA ALA A 255 18.63 -2.94 7.11
C ALA A 255 19.57 -3.62 8.15
N SER A 256 19.07 -3.81 9.34
CA SER A 256 19.79 -4.50 10.42
C SER A 256 19.63 -6.02 10.35
N LYS A 257 20.48 -6.77 11.04
CA LYS A 257 20.40 -8.24 11.10
C LYS A 257 19.03 -8.77 11.57
N PRO A 258 18.36 -8.19 12.59
CA PRO A 258 16.99 -8.60 12.94
C PRO A 258 15.99 -8.43 11.80
N VAL A 259 16.12 -7.38 10.99
CA VAL A 259 15.27 -7.15 9.81
C VAL A 259 15.54 -8.20 8.73
N TYR A 260 16.81 -8.58 8.52
CA TYR A 260 17.12 -9.68 7.58
C TYR A 260 16.49 -11.01 7.99
N ASN A 261 16.50 -11.33 9.30
CA ASN A 261 15.85 -12.54 9.82
C ASN A 261 14.32 -12.47 9.64
N PHE A 262 13.71 -11.31 9.85
CA PHE A 262 12.29 -11.10 9.59
C PHE A 262 11.94 -11.35 8.11
N PHE A 263 12.70 -10.78 7.17
CA PHE A 263 12.44 -11.02 5.75
C PHE A 263 12.78 -12.46 5.32
N LEU A 264 13.73 -13.11 5.96
CA LEU A 264 14.00 -14.53 5.71
C LEU A 264 12.74 -15.38 5.96
N GLN A 265 12.11 -15.20 7.13
CA GLN A 265 10.88 -15.88 7.49
C GLN A 265 9.72 -15.48 6.57
N LEU A 266 9.51 -14.18 6.35
CA LEU A 266 8.45 -13.68 5.49
C LEU A 266 8.51 -14.24 4.06
N LEU A 267 9.70 -14.27 3.45
CA LEU A 267 9.87 -14.78 2.09
C LEU A 267 9.72 -16.32 2.00
N GLU A 268 9.91 -17.02 3.10
CA GLU A 268 9.72 -18.47 3.17
C GLU A 268 8.25 -18.85 3.38
N GLU A 269 7.59 -18.23 4.35
CA GLU A 269 6.25 -18.60 4.81
C GLU A 269 5.13 -17.83 4.08
N GLY A 270 5.44 -16.68 3.49
CA GLY A 270 4.45 -15.78 2.91
C GLY A 270 3.64 -15.00 3.94
N LYS A 271 3.97 -15.14 5.23
CA LYS A 271 3.23 -14.58 6.37
C LYS A 271 4.18 -13.99 7.40
N PHE A 272 3.67 -13.08 8.20
CA PHE A 272 4.37 -12.63 9.40
C PHE A 272 3.39 -12.25 10.51
N THR A 273 3.91 -12.21 11.74
CA THR A 273 3.17 -11.75 12.92
C THR A 273 3.79 -10.45 13.41
N ASP A 274 2.96 -9.44 13.67
CA ASP A 274 3.43 -8.18 14.25
C ASP A 274 3.70 -8.33 15.76
N SER A 275 4.23 -7.26 16.36
CA SER A 275 4.55 -7.25 17.80
C SER A 275 3.34 -7.41 18.74
N LEU A 276 2.12 -7.25 18.23
CA LEU A 276 0.86 -7.40 18.96
C LEU A 276 0.24 -8.79 18.77
N GLY A 277 0.90 -9.68 18.02
CA GLY A 277 0.43 -11.04 17.75
C GLY A 277 -0.59 -11.13 16.60
N ARG A 278 -0.71 -10.11 15.76
CA ARG A 278 -1.58 -10.14 14.58
C ARG A 278 -0.85 -10.77 13.41
N GLU A 279 -1.45 -11.75 12.76
CA GLU A 279 -0.91 -12.40 11.57
C GLU A 279 -1.34 -11.65 10.29
N TYR A 280 -0.38 -11.48 9.38
CA TYR A 280 -0.57 -10.87 8.07
C TYR A 280 -0.16 -11.86 6.99
N ASP A 281 -1.09 -12.19 6.11
CA ASP A 281 -0.87 -13.06 4.96
C ASP A 281 -0.55 -12.21 3.71
N LEU A 282 0.64 -12.45 3.14
CA LEU A 282 1.13 -11.79 1.95
C LEU A 282 1.09 -12.70 0.72
N ASP A 283 0.19 -13.68 0.69
CA ASP A 283 -0.01 -14.49 -0.52
C ASP A 283 -0.34 -13.59 -1.73
N LYS A 284 0.26 -13.93 -2.88
CA LYS A 284 0.14 -13.20 -4.16
C LYS A 284 0.77 -11.80 -4.18
N TYR A 285 1.61 -11.47 -3.19
CA TYR A 285 2.34 -10.20 -3.22
C TYR A 285 3.61 -10.29 -4.08
N ILE A 286 3.95 -9.13 -4.68
CA ILE A 286 5.25 -8.85 -5.30
C ILE A 286 6.01 -7.93 -4.36
N ILE A 287 7.20 -8.35 -3.91
CA ILE A 287 8.08 -7.53 -3.08
C ILE A 287 9.34 -7.17 -3.88
N VAL A 288 9.49 -5.90 -4.18
CA VAL A 288 10.66 -5.35 -4.87
C VAL A 288 11.60 -4.76 -3.86
N PHE A 289 12.77 -5.37 -3.72
CA PHE A 289 13.87 -4.88 -2.90
C PHE A 289 14.85 -4.11 -3.77
N THR A 290 15.29 -2.94 -3.31
CA THR A 290 16.33 -2.17 -3.98
C THR A 290 17.55 -2.00 -3.09
N SER A 291 18.73 -1.97 -3.69
CA SER A 291 19.99 -1.69 -3.02
C SER A 291 20.87 -0.78 -3.87
N ASN A 292 21.56 0.16 -3.22
CA ASN A 292 22.54 1.04 -3.88
C ASN A 292 23.93 0.39 -3.97
N MET A 293 24.10 -0.80 -3.42
CA MET A 293 25.34 -1.53 -3.47
C MET A 293 25.51 -2.25 -4.82
N PRO A 294 26.75 -2.38 -5.33
CA PRO A 294 27.05 -3.25 -6.46
C PRO A 294 26.67 -4.71 -6.16
N LYS A 295 26.21 -5.44 -7.20
CA LYS A 295 25.78 -6.84 -7.05
C LYS A 295 26.90 -7.74 -6.47
N GLU A 296 28.14 -7.46 -6.79
CA GLU A 296 29.33 -8.19 -6.34
C GLU A 296 29.50 -8.10 -4.82
N LYS A 297 29.10 -6.98 -4.20
CA LYS A 297 29.21 -6.73 -2.78
C LYS A 297 28.01 -7.21 -1.96
N ILE A 298 26.94 -7.68 -2.59
CA ILE A 298 25.75 -8.18 -1.88
C ILE A 298 26.11 -9.27 -0.87
N GLY A 299 27.08 -10.11 -1.22
CA GLY A 299 27.55 -11.20 -0.36
C GLY A 299 28.19 -10.75 0.94
N GLU A 300 28.61 -9.49 1.06
CA GLU A 300 29.28 -8.96 2.24
C GLU A 300 28.28 -8.60 3.37
N PHE A 301 27.04 -8.25 3.03
CA PHE A 301 26.04 -7.80 4.01
C PHE A 301 24.75 -8.62 4.04
N LEU A 302 24.33 -9.24 2.94
CA LEU A 302 23.17 -10.14 2.96
C LEU A 302 23.58 -11.58 3.31
N PRO A 303 22.99 -12.17 4.35
CA PRO A 303 23.23 -13.58 4.69
C PRO A 303 22.93 -14.51 3.50
N PRO A 304 23.73 -15.58 3.32
CA PRO A 304 23.51 -16.55 2.23
C PRO A 304 22.10 -17.13 2.20
N GLU A 305 21.52 -17.40 3.38
CA GLU A 305 20.18 -17.92 3.55
C GLU A 305 19.13 -16.97 2.95
N LEU A 306 19.18 -15.69 3.31
CA LEU A 306 18.26 -14.69 2.78
C LEU A 306 18.45 -14.49 1.26
N ARG A 307 19.74 -14.51 0.79
CA ARG A 307 20.01 -14.41 -0.65
C ARG A 307 19.38 -15.54 -1.46
N SER A 308 19.30 -16.74 -0.90
CA SER A 308 18.68 -17.90 -1.56
C SER A 308 17.16 -17.78 -1.71
N ARG A 309 16.50 -16.95 -0.87
CA ARG A 309 15.05 -16.78 -0.87
C ARG A 309 14.54 -15.78 -1.93
N PHE A 310 15.42 -14.95 -2.49
CA PHE A 310 15.01 -14.09 -3.61
C PHE A 310 14.79 -14.92 -4.88
N ASN A 311 13.61 -14.80 -5.46
CA ASN A 311 13.26 -15.48 -6.71
C ASN A 311 14.08 -14.92 -7.88
N TYR A 312 14.29 -13.60 -7.91
CA TYR A 312 15.10 -12.97 -8.94
C TYR A 312 16.09 -11.96 -8.32
N LYS A 313 17.36 -12.04 -8.74
CA LYS A 313 18.44 -11.14 -8.32
C LYS A 313 19.13 -10.55 -9.54
N CYS A 314 19.13 -9.23 -9.66
CA CYS A 314 19.70 -8.55 -10.82
C CYS A 314 20.51 -7.32 -10.45
N ALA A 315 21.34 -6.87 -11.40
CA ALA A 315 21.98 -5.58 -11.35
C ALA A 315 21.36 -4.68 -12.43
N PHE A 316 21.08 -3.43 -12.06
CA PHE A 316 20.78 -2.36 -13.01
C PHE A 316 22.06 -1.60 -13.33
N TRP A 317 22.15 -1.18 -14.57
CA TRP A 317 23.26 -0.39 -15.08
C TRP A 317 22.77 1.01 -15.46
N PRO A 318 23.65 2.03 -15.42
CA PRO A 318 23.33 3.33 -15.99
C PRO A 318 22.93 3.21 -17.45
N LEU A 319 21.97 4.01 -17.86
CA LEU A 319 21.53 4.06 -19.26
C LEU A 319 22.69 4.55 -20.18
N SER A 320 22.80 3.96 -21.35
CA SER A 320 23.64 4.45 -22.42
C SER A 320 23.20 5.85 -22.89
N THR A 321 24.04 6.57 -23.57
CA THR A 321 23.71 7.90 -24.13
C THR A 321 22.43 7.84 -24.97
N LYS A 322 22.32 6.85 -25.86
CA LYS A 322 21.14 6.66 -26.70
C LYS A 322 19.87 6.41 -25.91
N GLU A 323 19.93 5.57 -24.86
CA GLU A 323 18.78 5.30 -23.99
C GLU A 323 18.38 6.54 -23.17
N LYS A 324 19.36 7.36 -22.74
CA LYS A 324 19.09 8.65 -22.08
C LYS A 324 18.39 9.63 -23.03
N GLU A 325 18.81 9.73 -24.28
CA GLU A 325 18.15 10.55 -25.29
C GLU A 325 16.72 10.13 -25.53
N GLN A 326 16.48 8.82 -25.69
CA GLN A 326 15.13 8.26 -25.82
C GLN A 326 14.28 8.55 -24.57
N TYR A 327 14.88 8.44 -23.39
CA TYR A 327 14.20 8.76 -22.14
C TYR A 327 13.81 10.24 -22.05
N VAL A 328 14.71 11.16 -22.44
CA VAL A 328 14.43 12.61 -22.48
C VAL A 328 13.24 12.88 -23.40
N ALA A 329 13.27 12.38 -24.62
CA ALA A 329 12.19 12.59 -25.60
C ALA A 329 10.84 12.09 -25.06
N PHE A 330 10.81 10.85 -24.57
CA PHE A 330 9.59 10.24 -24.02
C PHE A 330 9.07 10.99 -22.78
N LYS A 331 9.96 11.34 -21.85
CA LYS A 331 9.57 11.95 -20.58
C LYS A 331 9.09 13.37 -20.77
N SER A 332 9.76 14.11 -21.64
CA SER A 332 9.37 15.50 -21.98
C SER A 332 7.99 15.56 -22.61
N GLU A 333 7.70 14.66 -23.56
CA GLU A 333 6.39 14.61 -24.19
C GLU A 333 5.29 14.26 -23.17
N ARG A 334 5.51 13.28 -22.31
CA ARG A 334 4.56 12.93 -21.24
C ARG A 334 4.33 14.06 -20.23
N TYR A 335 5.33 14.85 -19.94
CA TYR A 335 5.14 16.02 -19.08
C TYR A 335 4.30 17.08 -19.79
N LEU A 336 4.58 17.35 -21.05
CA LEU A 336 3.82 18.31 -21.84
C LEU A 336 2.35 17.91 -22.01
N GLU A 337 2.08 16.63 -22.30
CA GLU A 337 0.73 16.08 -22.35
C GLU A 337 -0.05 16.29 -21.03
N LYS A 338 0.59 15.98 -19.89
CA LYS A 338 -0.05 16.19 -18.58
C LYS A 338 -0.30 17.66 -18.27
N ILE A 339 0.66 18.53 -18.61
CA ILE A 339 0.52 19.95 -18.41
C ILE A 339 -0.65 20.50 -19.25
N ARG A 340 -0.81 20.04 -20.48
CA ARG A 340 -1.97 20.42 -21.33
C ARG A 340 -3.31 19.98 -20.75
N CYS A 341 -3.37 18.82 -20.10
CA CYS A 341 -4.60 18.40 -19.41
C CYS A 341 -4.99 19.32 -18.27
N GLU A 342 -4.00 19.86 -17.55
CA GLU A 342 -4.23 20.78 -16.42
C GLU A 342 -4.34 22.24 -16.84
N CYS A 343 -3.67 22.62 -17.93
CA CYS A 343 -3.58 23.97 -18.47
C CYS A 343 -3.98 23.98 -19.95
N PRO A 344 -5.27 24.00 -20.29
CA PRO A 344 -5.76 23.94 -21.69
C PRO A 344 -5.34 25.10 -22.56
N GLN A 345 -4.89 26.23 -22.00
CA GLN A 345 -4.38 27.40 -22.72
C GLN A 345 -3.04 27.16 -23.43
N ILE A 346 -2.34 26.07 -23.10
CA ILE A 346 -1.06 25.76 -23.73
C ILE A 346 -1.28 25.24 -25.15
N ASP A 347 -0.50 25.79 -26.08
CA ASP A 347 -0.55 25.45 -27.49
C ASP A 347 -0.48 23.92 -27.71
N SER A 348 -1.50 23.39 -28.40
CA SER A 348 -1.59 21.95 -28.73
C SER A 348 -0.50 21.49 -29.71
N ASP A 349 0.02 22.39 -30.52
CA ASP A 349 0.99 22.07 -31.58
C ASP A 349 2.44 22.13 -31.09
N LEU A 350 2.68 22.66 -29.89
CA LEU A 350 3.99 22.76 -29.29
C LEU A 350 4.55 21.35 -28.99
N LYS A 351 5.71 21.02 -29.53
CA LYS A 351 6.37 19.71 -29.29
C LYS A 351 7.42 19.82 -28.20
N ALA A 352 7.57 18.80 -27.41
CA ALA A 352 8.60 18.75 -26.37
C ALA A 352 10.01 18.89 -26.94
N SER A 353 10.25 18.40 -28.18
CA SER A 353 11.54 18.56 -28.90
C SER A 353 11.93 20.00 -29.20
N ASP A 354 10.96 20.92 -29.25
CA ASP A 354 11.20 22.33 -29.52
C ASP A 354 11.67 23.08 -28.28
N ILE A 355 11.28 22.58 -27.11
CA ILE A 355 11.53 23.17 -25.80
C ILE A 355 12.75 22.55 -25.12
N VAL A 356 12.83 21.20 -25.11
CA VAL A 356 13.79 20.47 -24.29
C VAL A 356 15.00 20.06 -25.12
N ARG A 357 16.17 20.58 -24.77
CA ARG A 357 17.47 20.28 -25.40
C ARG A 357 18.51 20.02 -24.33
N ILE A 358 18.77 18.73 -24.04
CA ILE A 358 19.65 18.30 -22.96
C ILE A 358 20.86 17.54 -23.55
N ASP A 359 22.05 18.00 -23.19
CA ASP A 359 23.27 17.21 -23.41
C ASP A 359 23.35 16.14 -22.32
N VAL A 360 22.81 14.97 -22.61
CA VAL A 360 22.70 13.85 -21.67
C VAL A 360 24.02 13.27 -21.20
N SER A 361 25.13 13.60 -21.90
CA SER A 361 26.48 13.15 -21.53
C SER A 361 26.98 13.75 -20.22
N ARG A 362 26.43 14.89 -19.81
CA ARG A 362 26.78 15.61 -18.59
C ARG A 362 26.14 14.99 -17.31
N TYR A 363 25.17 14.10 -17.46
CA TYR A 363 24.39 13.60 -16.36
C TYR A 363 24.68 12.12 -16.10
N SER A 364 25.01 11.79 -14.86
CA SER A 364 25.28 10.41 -14.43
C SER A 364 24.03 9.66 -14.01
N ASN A 365 22.97 10.37 -13.62
CA ASN A 365 21.73 9.75 -13.11
C ASN A 365 20.48 10.38 -13.74
N MET A 366 19.37 9.65 -13.66
CA MET A 366 18.10 10.03 -14.27
C MET A 366 17.34 11.11 -13.47
N ARG A 367 17.67 11.31 -12.19
CA ARG A 367 17.02 12.35 -11.37
C ARG A 367 17.43 13.74 -11.84
N ASP A 368 18.72 13.92 -12.13
CA ASP A 368 19.24 15.19 -12.60
C ASP A 368 18.71 15.50 -14.01
N ILE A 369 18.62 14.50 -14.89
CA ILE A 369 18.00 14.64 -16.21
C ILE A 369 16.53 15.08 -16.07
N ASN A 370 15.76 14.46 -15.15
CA ASN A 370 14.37 14.85 -14.90
C ASN A 370 14.27 16.30 -14.38
N GLY A 371 15.17 16.70 -13.48
CA GLY A 371 15.23 18.07 -13.00
C GLY A 371 15.45 19.07 -14.13
N GLU A 372 16.35 18.75 -15.06
CA GLU A 372 16.63 19.60 -16.21
C GLU A 372 15.47 19.64 -17.22
N ILE A 373 14.79 18.50 -17.47
CA ILE A 373 13.58 18.48 -18.30
C ILE A 373 12.52 19.43 -17.71
N MET A 374 12.23 19.29 -16.41
CA MET A 374 11.22 20.12 -15.73
C MET A 374 11.61 21.61 -15.80
N ARG A 375 12.89 21.93 -15.57
CA ARG A 375 13.37 23.31 -15.65
C ARG A 375 13.13 23.90 -17.03
N GLN A 376 13.55 23.23 -18.10
CA GLN A 376 13.41 23.73 -19.47
C GLN A 376 11.94 23.86 -19.90
N ILE A 377 11.08 22.92 -19.51
CA ILE A 377 9.64 23.04 -19.77
C ILE A 377 9.05 24.22 -19.00
N THR A 378 9.41 24.42 -17.73
CA THR A 378 8.93 25.55 -16.94
C THR A 378 9.39 26.88 -17.55
N ASP A 379 10.66 27.00 -17.90
CA ASP A 379 11.20 28.23 -18.50
C ASP A 379 10.48 28.58 -19.81
N ALA A 380 10.15 27.57 -20.64
CA ALA A 380 9.48 27.78 -21.92
C ALA A 380 7.99 28.12 -21.81
N LEU A 381 7.32 27.63 -20.76
CA LEU A 381 5.87 27.78 -20.58
C LEU A 381 5.51 28.82 -19.52
N TYR A 382 6.51 29.46 -18.89
CA TYR A 382 6.30 30.32 -17.73
C TYR A 382 5.26 31.43 -17.99
N GLU A 383 5.38 32.14 -19.11
CA GLU A 383 4.47 33.22 -19.46
C GLU A 383 3.04 32.73 -19.74
N GLN A 384 2.89 31.49 -20.28
CA GLN A 384 1.57 30.91 -20.60
C GLN A 384 0.87 30.30 -19.36
N ILE A 385 1.62 30.00 -18.30
CA ILE A 385 1.07 29.38 -17.08
C ILE A 385 0.69 30.44 -16.04
N VAL A 386 1.39 31.58 -16.01
CA VAL A 386 1.25 32.66 -15.01
C VAL A 386 0.20 33.70 -15.43
N GLU A 387 -0.20 33.75 -16.69
CA GLU A 387 -1.37 34.50 -17.16
C GLU A 387 -2.67 33.71 -16.97
#